data_e069f082621cc81d2891fa0cd9c63264
#
_entry.id   e069f082621cc81d2891fa0cd9c63264
#
_cell.length_a   1.000
_cell.length_b   1.000
_cell.length_c   1.000
_cell.angle_alpha   90.00
_cell.angle_beta   90.00
_cell.angle_gamma   90.00
#
_symmetry.space_group_name_H-M   'P 1'
#
loop_
_entity.id
_entity.type
_entity.pdbx_description
1 polymer ?
#
loop_
_entity_poly.entity_id
_entity_poly.type
_entity_poly.pdbx_seq_one_letter_code
_entity_poly.pdbx_strand_id
1 'polypeptide(L)'
;FSIRRAAVRSPHGLVAAQNRHAAEAGAAVLSRGGNAMDAAIVTALVLSTVEPWLSGVGGGGFLIHADGRTGATETLDFNVRAPLGLDPADYPLTQAGSGNWFTWPSVVEDRNIAGYSSICVPGAIAGFAAALERHGSLSWHDALQPAIEHAERGLEIDWYAALCIAVEVAGLSRDPAISALLLDKGQPPKAGADTRRFKPMPAK
;
A
#
# COMPACT_ATOMS: atom_id res chain seq x y z
N PHE A 1 21.89 18.77 -14.65
CA PHE A 1 21.68 17.87 -13.50
C PHE A 1 21.41 16.47 -14.03
N SER A 2 22.24 15.48 -13.73
CA SER A 2 22.00 14.08 -14.13
C SER A 2 22.04 13.19 -12.90
N ILE A 3 20.96 12.47 -12.67
CA ILE A 3 20.90 11.41 -11.65
C ILE A 3 21.23 10.10 -12.34
N ARG A 4 22.34 9.47 -11.95
CA ARG A 4 22.71 8.13 -12.43
C ARG A 4 22.63 7.17 -11.24
N ARG A 5 21.84 6.11 -11.38
CA ARG A 5 21.87 4.97 -10.48
C ARG A 5 22.59 3.82 -11.17
N ALA A 6 23.41 3.09 -10.44
CA ALA A 6 24.03 1.88 -10.94
C ALA A 6 22.96 0.83 -11.29
N ALA A 7 23.13 0.14 -12.42
CA ALA A 7 22.25 -0.96 -12.76
C ALA A 7 22.50 -2.13 -11.79
N VAL A 8 21.41 -2.67 -11.24
CA VAL A 8 21.46 -3.89 -10.43
C VAL A 8 21.29 -5.09 -11.36
N ARG A 9 22.16 -6.08 -11.21
CA ARG A 9 22.12 -7.34 -11.99
C ARG A 9 22.26 -8.50 -11.03
N SER A 10 21.48 -9.55 -11.24
CA SER A 10 21.56 -10.78 -10.44
C SER A 10 21.21 -12.00 -11.31
N PRO A 11 21.96 -13.11 -11.20
CA PRO A 11 21.62 -14.37 -11.86
C PRO A 11 20.50 -15.14 -11.13
N HIS A 12 20.16 -14.74 -9.89
CA HIS A 12 19.24 -15.47 -9.02
C HIS A 12 17.87 -14.81 -8.88
N GLY A 13 17.59 -13.77 -9.66
CA GLY A 13 16.34 -13.02 -9.61
C GLY A 13 16.54 -11.59 -9.12
N LEU A 14 15.51 -10.79 -9.27
CA LEU A 14 15.51 -9.37 -8.92
C LEU A 14 14.14 -8.99 -8.37
N VAL A 15 14.13 -8.18 -7.31
CA VAL A 15 12.93 -7.56 -6.77
C VAL A 15 13.06 -6.06 -6.89
N ALA A 16 12.04 -5.40 -7.44
CA ALA A 16 11.95 -3.95 -7.50
C ALA A 16 10.65 -3.50 -6.82
N ALA A 17 10.77 -2.57 -5.91
CA ALA A 17 9.64 -1.92 -5.25
C ALA A 17 10.00 -0.45 -4.97
N GLN A 18 9.00 0.36 -4.72
CA GLN A 18 9.19 1.78 -4.40
C GLN A 18 9.93 1.96 -3.07
N ASN A 19 9.61 1.14 -2.08
CA ASN A 19 10.24 1.17 -0.77
C ASN A 19 11.33 0.11 -0.65
N ARG A 20 12.48 0.53 -0.10
CA ARG A 20 13.65 -0.33 0.09
C ARG A 20 13.37 -1.54 0.99
N HIS A 21 12.67 -1.33 2.12
CA HIS A 21 12.34 -2.42 3.05
C HIS A 21 11.49 -3.50 2.40
N ALA A 22 10.52 -3.10 1.56
CA ALA A 22 9.69 -4.03 0.82
C ALA A 22 10.51 -4.82 -0.22
N ALA A 23 11.41 -4.15 -0.96
CA ALA A 23 12.28 -4.82 -1.92
C ALA A 23 13.25 -5.80 -1.23
N GLU A 24 13.84 -5.42 -0.10
CA GLU A 24 14.74 -6.27 0.68
C GLU A 24 14.00 -7.50 1.26
N ALA A 25 12.76 -7.34 1.72
CA ALA A 25 11.95 -8.46 2.20
C ALA A 25 11.68 -9.49 1.08
N GLY A 26 11.28 -9.04 -0.11
CA GLY A 26 11.12 -9.92 -1.26
C GLY A 26 12.41 -10.59 -1.73
N ALA A 27 13.52 -9.84 -1.75
CA ALA A 27 14.83 -10.40 -2.08
C ALA A 27 15.28 -11.47 -1.06
N ALA A 28 14.98 -11.27 0.21
CA ALA A 28 15.24 -12.27 1.24
C ALA A 28 14.43 -13.56 1.05
N VAL A 29 13.21 -13.47 0.49
CA VAL A 29 12.43 -14.66 0.11
C VAL A 29 13.12 -15.43 -0.99
N LEU A 30 13.56 -14.76 -2.07
CA LEU A 30 14.30 -15.40 -3.17
C LEU A 30 15.58 -16.08 -2.67
N SER A 31 16.34 -15.41 -1.79
CA SER A 31 17.60 -15.95 -1.26
C SER A 31 17.40 -17.20 -0.39
N ARG A 32 16.22 -17.39 0.17
CA ARG A 32 15.84 -18.58 0.96
C ARG A 32 15.19 -19.69 0.12
N GLY A 33 15.14 -19.52 -1.20
CA GLY A 33 14.60 -20.52 -2.13
C GLY A 33 13.09 -20.38 -2.42
N GLY A 34 12.44 -19.32 -1.97
CA GLY A 34 11.09 -18.97 -2.40
C GLY A 34 11.06 -18.58 -3.88
N ASN A 35 9.91 -18.70 -4.51
CA ASN A 35 9.74 -18.36 -5.91
C ASN A 35 9.38 -16.87 -6.13
N ALA A 36 9.20 -16.48 -7.40
CA ALA A 36 8.89 -15.09 -7.75
C ALA A 36 7.55 -14.61 -7.19
N MET A 37 6.55 -15.50 -7.09
CA MET A 37 5.25 -15.17 -6.50
C MET A 37 5.36 -14.93 -5.01
N ASP A 38 6.07 -15.80 -4.29
CA ASP A 38 6.34 -15.63 -2.85
C ASP A 38 7.01 -14.27 -2.59
N ALA A 39 8.04 -13.95 -3.37
CA ALA A 39 8.74 -12.67 -3.26
C ALA A 39 7.83 -11.47 -3.56
N ALA A 40 6.99 -11.56 -4.59
CA ALA A 40 6.07 -10.49 -4.96
C ALA A 40 5.03 -10.23 -3.87
N ILE A 41 4.43 -11.29 -3.31
CA ILE A 41 3.40 -11.16 -2.26
C ILE A 41 4.01 -10.64 -0.96
N VAL A 42 5.16 -11.15 -0.52
CA VAL A 42 5.86 -10.62 0.66
C VAL A 42 6.24 -9.15 0.46
N THR A 43 6.74 -8.78 -0.73
CA THR A 43 7.03 -7.38 -1.06
C THR A 43 5.78 -6.50 -0.95
N ALA A 44 4.64 -6.95 -1.51
CA ALA A 44 3.39 -6.20 -1.47
C ALA A 44 2.84 -6.06 -0.05
N LEU A 45 2.92 -7.11 0.76
CA LEU A 45 2.49 -7.08 2.17
C LEU A 45 3.36 -6.14 3.01
N VAL A 46 4.68 -6.17 2.86
CA VAL A 46 5.58 -5.21 3.53
C VAL A 46 5.32 -3.79 3.04
N LEU A 47 5.13 -3.61 1.72
CA LEU A 47 4.81 -2.29 1.16
C LEU A 47 3.52 -1.72 1.77
N SER A 48 2.53 -2.57 2.05
CA SER A 48 1.28 -2.16 2.70
C SER A 48 1.48 -1.59 4.12
N THR A 49 2.56 -1.94 4.79
CA THR A 49 2.89 -1.42 6.13
C THR A 49 3.80 -0.22 6.11
N VAL A 50 4.72 -0.13 5.14
CA VAL A 50 5.71 0.94 5.07
C VAL A 50 5.30 2.12 4.16
N GLU A 51 4.29 1.92 3.31
CA GLU A 51 3.69 2.95 2.45
C GLU A 51 2.15 2.83 2.41
N PRO A 52 1.45 2.91 3.55
CA PRO A 52 0.01 2.64 3.63
C PRO A 52 -0.85 3.62 2.80
N TRP A 53 -0.34 4.79 2.46
CA TRP A 53 -1.03 5.79 1.63
C TRP A 53 -1.10 5.43 0.13
N LEU A 54 -0.25 4.52 -0.36
CA LEU A 54 -0.27 4.05 -1.76
C LEU A 54 -0.64 2.58 -1.88
N SER A 55 -0.29 1.76 -0.90
CA SER A 55 -0.33 0.29 -1.02
C SER A 55 -1.03 -0.40 0.17
N GLY A 56 -1.89 0.31 0.89
CA GLY A 56 -2.55 -0.21 2.09
C GLY A 56 -3.43 -1.44 1.82
N VAL A 57 -3.60 -2.28 2.83
CA VAL A 57 -4.42 -3.52 2.77
C VAL A 57 -5.90 -3.28 2.47
N GLY A 58 -6.38 -2.06 2.66
CA GLY A 58 -7.75 -1.62 2.30
C GLY A 58 -7.93 -1.31 0.82
N GLY A 59 -6.91 -1.49 -0.01
CA GLY A 59 -6.93 -1.23 -1.45
C GLY A 59 -7.21 -2.48 -2.29
N GLY A 60 -6.78 -2.39 -3.53
CA GLY A 60 -6.84 -3.47 -4.51
C GLY A 60 -5.69 -3.37 -5.50
N GLY A 61 -5.75 -4.13 -6.56
CA GLY A 61 -4.69 -4.10 -7.57
C GLY A 61 -4.86 -5.12 -8.67
N PHE A 62 -3.81 -5.20 -9.47
CA PHE A 62 -3.67 -6.18 -10.54
C PHE A 62 -2.33 -6.90 -10.39
N LEU A 63 -2.32 -8.17 -10.74
CA LEU A 63 -1.12 -8.97 -10.77
C LEU A 63 -1.03 -9.67 -12.13
N ILE A 64 0.15 -9.66 -12.72
CA ILE A 64 0.47 -10.43 -13.91
C ILE A 64 1.53 -11.46 -13.52
N HIS A 65 1.21 -12.73 -13.70
CA HIS A 65 2.14 -13.84 -13.54
C HIS A 65 2.52 -14.40 -14.91
N ALA A 66 3.81 -14.52 -15.17
CA ALA A 66 4.32 -15.17 -16.38
C ALA A 66 5.20 -16.36 -15.96
N ASP A 67 4.80 -17.56 -16.36
CA ASP A 67 5.59 -18.78 -16.14
C ASP A 67 6.72 -18.83 -17.20
N GLY A 68 7.95 -18.61 -16.77
CA GLY A 68 9.12 -18.60 -17.65
C GLY A 68 9.43 -19.96 -18.30
N ARG A 69 8.90 -21.06 -17.78
CA ARG A 69 9.09 -22.41 -18.32
C ARG A 69 8.11 -22.73 -19.45
N THR A 70 6.86 -22.29 -19.31
CA THR A 70 5.78 -22.58 -20.29
C THR A 70 5.47 -21.40 -21.20
N GLY A 71 5.85 -20.17 -20.82
CA GLY A 71 5.45 -18.94 -21.46
C GLY A 71 4.00 -18.54 -21.21
N ALA A 72 3.26 -19.29 -20.37
CA ALA A 72 1.90 -18.96 -20.01
C ALA A 72 1.85 -17.70 -19.17
N THR A 73 0.85 -16.86 -19.44
CA THR A 73 0.62 -15.61 -18.68
C THR A 73 -0.79 -15.62 -18.13
N GLU A 74 -0.93 -15.28 -16.85
CA GLU A 74 -2.20 -15.12 -16.13
C GLU A 74 -2.27 -13.72 -15.53
N THR A 75 -3.46 -13.11 -15.59
CA THR A 75 -3.76 -11.85 -14.91
C THR A 75 -4.78 -12.10 -13.82
N LEU A 76 -4.49 -11.59 -12.63
CA LEU A 76 -5.41 -11.59 -11.50
C LEU A 76 -5.86 -10.16 -11.23
N ASP A 77 -7.15 -9.90 -11.37
CA ASP A 77 -7.80 -8.64 -11.03
C ASP A 77 -8.44 -8.78 -9.64
N PHE A 78 -7.90 -8.04 -8.69
CA PHE A 78 -8.41 -7.92 -7.32
C PHE A 78 -8.62 -6.46 -6.93
N ASN A 79 -9.03 -5.64 -7.89
CA ASN A 79 -9.30 -4.24 -7.65
C ASN A 79 -10.44 -4.05 -6.64
N VAL A 80 -10.51 -2.87 -6.06
CA VAL A 80 -11.60 -2.46 -5.18
C VAL A 80 -12.93 -2.46 -5.93
N ARG A 81 -14.02 -2.72 -5.21
CA ARG A 81 -15.38 -2.68 -5.75
C ARG A 81 -16.25 -1.73 -4.96
N ALA A 82 -17.20 -1.12 -5.63
CA ALA A 82 -18.24 -0.36 -4.96
C ALA A 82 -19.08 -1.30 -4.07
N PRO A 83 -19.51 -0.86 -2.87
CA PRO A 83 -20.50 -1.59 -2.07
C PRO A 83 -21.78 -1.88 -2.85
N LEU A 84 -22.41 -3.03 -2.62
CA LEU A 84 -23.62 -3.43 -3.35
C LEU A 84 -24.81 -2.45 -3.19
N GLY A 85 -24.87 -1.76 -2.08
CA GLY A 85 -25.94 -0.79 -1.78
C GLY A 85 -25.58 0.64 -2.15
N LEU A 86 -24.50 0.88 -2.89
CA LEU A 86 -24.11 2.23 -3.29
C LEU A 86 -25.10 2.77 -4.33
N ASP A 87 -25.71 3.94 -4.02
CA ASP A 87 -26.53 4.70 -4.97
C ASP A 87 -25.68 5.88 -5.51
N PRO A 88 -25.47 6.00 -6.82
CA PRO A 88 -24.78 7.14 -7.42
C PRO A 88 -25.44 8.49 -7.09
N ALA A 89 -26.75 8.52 -6.79
CA ALA A 89 -27.48 9.73 -6.38
C ALA A 89 -26.98 10.29 -5.03
N ASP A 90 -26.34 9.47 -4.19
CA ASP A 90 -25.73 9.92 -2.94
C ASP A 90 -24.44 10.73 -3.15
N TYR A 91 -23.93 10.81 -4.40
CA TYR A 91 -22.70 11.49 -4.79
C TYR A 91 -22.93 12.59 -5.82
N PRO A 92 -23.79 13.58 -5.53
CA PRO A 92 -24.07 14.65 -6.49
C PRO A 92 -22.82 15.48 -6.77
N LEU A 93 -22.62 15.80 -8.06
CA LEU A 93 -21.50 16.63 -8.50
C LEU A 93 -21.69 18.07 -8.06
N THR A 94 -20.60 18.76 -7.72
CA THR A 94 -20.61 20.19 -7.46
C THR A 94 -20.26 20.96 -8.74
N GLN A 95 -20.62 22.28 -8.77
CA GLN A 95 -20.17 23.21 -9.81
C GLN A 95 -18.72 23.70 -9.55
N ALA A 96 -18.14 23.40 -8.39
CA ALA A 96 -16.74 23.69 -8.12
C ALA A 96 -15.87 22.81 -8.99
N GLY A 97 -14.80 23.36 -9.56
CA GLY A 97 -13.84 22.58 -10.36
C GLY A 97 -13.23 21.43 -9.57
N SER A 98 -12.52 20.55 -10.27
CA SER A 98 -11.87 19.39 -9.63
C SER A 98 -10.88 19.86 -8.55
N GLY A 99 -11.06 19.37 -7.34
CA GLY A 99 -10.15 19.64 -6.23
C GLY A 99 -8.99 18.64 -6.11
N ASN A 100 -8.83 17.72 -7.07
CA ASN A 100 -7.81 16.67 -7.00
C ASN A 100 -6.86 16.68 -8.21
N TRP A 101 -5.76 15.97 -8.07
CA TRP A 101 -4.69 15.86 -9.08
C TRP A 101 -5.14 15.22 -10.41
N PHE A 102 -6.23 14.46 -10.39
CA PHE A 102 -6.75 13.74 -11.56
C PHE A 102 -7.80 14.53 -12.32
N THR A 103 -8.11 15.78 -11.91
CA THR A 103 -9.13 16.63 -12.51
C THR A 103 -10.53 15.99 -12.55
N TRP A 104 -10.84 15.07 -11.66
CA TRP A 104 -12.16 14.47 -11.54
C TRP A 104 -13.16 15.48 -11.00
N PRO A 105 -14.43 15.41 -11.42
CA PRO A 105 -15.47 16.29 -10.90
C PRO A 105 -15.57 16.15 -9.39
N SER A 106 -15.71 17.27 -8.70
CA SER A 106 -15.90 17.29 -7.26
C SER A 106 -17.31 16.83 -6.88
N VAL A 107 -17.43 16.10 -5.79
CA VAL A 107 -18.68 15.66 -5.20
C VAL A 107 -18.98 16.49 -3.96
N VAL A 108 -20.26 16.70 -3.68
CA VAL A 108 -20.71 17.42 -2.49
C VAL A 108 -20.12 16.77 -1.23
N GLU A 109 -19.54 17.60 -0.34
CA GLU A 109 -18.94 17.19 0.92
C GLU A 109 -17.76 16.21 0.78
N ASP A 110 -17.14 16.12 -0.39
CA ASP A 110 -16.06 15.17 -0.69
C ASP A 110 -16.41 13.71 -0.37
N ARG A 111 -17.69 13.31 -0.46
CA ARG A 111 -18.19 11.98 -0.07
C ARG A 111 -17.49 10.82 -0.78
N ASN A 112 -16.96 11.05 -1.97
CA ASN A 112 -16.20 10.07 -2.75
C ASN A 112 -14.71 10.00 -2.35
N ILE A 113 -14.23 10.90 -1.50
CA ILE A 113 -12.81 11.02 -1.13
C ILE A 113 -12.60 10.75 0.36
N ALA A 114 -13.50 11.20 1.22
CA ALA A 114 -13.31 11.18 2.66
C ALA A 114 -14.52 10.61 3.41
N GLY A 115 -14.24 9.97 4.56
CA GLY A 115 -15.25 9.39 5.44
C GLY A 115 -15.74 8.02 5.00
N TYR A 116 -16.76 7.52 5.68
CA TYR A 116 -17.26 6.15 5.46
C TYR A 116 -17.87 5.93 4.08
N SER A 117 -18.43 6.95 3.46
CA SER A 117 -19.02 6.88 2.12
C SER A 117 -17.99 6.68 1.01
N SER A 118 -16.71 6.99 1.25
CA SER A 118 -15.63 6.80 0.28
C SER A 118 -15.03 5.40 0.30
N ILE A 119 -15.41 4.54 1.27
CA ILE A 119 -14.80 3.22 1.46
C ILE A 119 -15.35 2.24 0.44
N CYS A 120 -14.46 1.68 -0.37
CA CYS A 120 -14.76 0.56 -1.26
C CYS A 120 -14.57 -0.80 -0.57
N VAL A 121 -15.12 -1.85 -1.15
CA VAL A 121 -14.81 -3.24 -0.72
C VAL A 121 -13.40 -3.58 -1.19
N PRO A 122 -12.45 -3.86 -0.26
CA PRO A 122 -11.06 -4.09 -0.62
C PRO A 122 -10.85 -5.49 -1.21
N GLY A 123 -9.96 -5.58 -2.21
CA GLY A 123 -9.60 -6.83 -2.86
C GLY A 123 -8.18 -7.32 -2.57
N ALA A 124 -7.31 -6.45 -2.03
CA ALA A 124 -5.88 -6.72 -1.91
C ALA A 124 -5.56 -8.04 -1.18
N ILE A 125 -6.09 -8.26 0.01
CA ILE A 125 -5.80 -9.46 0.81
C ILE A 125 -6.32 -10.73 0.10
N ALA A 126 -7.53 -10.69 -0.46
CA ALA A 126 -8.08 -11.83 -1.21
C ALA A 126 -7.24 -12.14 -2.46
N GLY A 127 -6.79 -11.10 -3.17
CA GLY A 127 -5.92 -11.22 -4.34
C GLY A 127 -4.55 -11.80 -4.01
N PHE A 128 -3.92 -11.33 -2.95
CA PHE A 128 -2.63 -11.84 -2.49
C PHE A 128 -2.73 -13.32 -2.06
N ALA A 129 -3.78 -13.67 -1.31
CA ALA A 129 -4.02 -15.05 -0.90
C ALA A 129 -4.22 -15.97 -2.11
N ALA A 130 -5.07 -15.57 -3.06
CA ALA A 130 -5.33 -16.34 -4.27
C ALA A 130 -4.08 -16.50 -5.16
N ALA A 131 -3.25 -15.46 -5.25
CA ALA A 131 -1.99 -15.52 -6.01
C ALA A 131 -0.99 -16.47 -5.36
N LEU A 132 -0.84 -16.40 -4.04
CA LEU A 132 0.05 -17.27 -3.28
C LEU A 132 -0.40 -18.73 -3.35
N GLU A 133 -1.72 -19.00 -3.20
CA GLU A 133 -2.29 -20.34 -3.30
C GLU A 133 -2.05 -20.98 -4.66
N ARG A 134 -2.15 -20.21 -5.76
CA ARG A 134 -2.00 -20.72 -7.12
C ARG A 134 -0.55 -20.92 -7.55
N HIS A 135 0.32 -20.01 -7.18
CA HIS A 135 1.67 -19.90 -7.76
C HIS A 135 2.78 -19.77 -6.71
N GLY A 136 2.46 -19.61 -5.44
CA GLY A 136 3.43 -19.52 -4.34
C GLY A 136 3.84 -20.88 -3.81
N SER A 137 4.83 -20.88 -2.95
CA SER A 137 5.29 -22.04 -2.17
C SER A 137 5.26 -21.78 -0.66
N LEU A 138 5.18 -20.51 -0.24
CA LEU A 138 5.07 -20.13 1.16
C LEU A 138 3.65 -20.33 1.70
N SER A 139 3.56 -20.62 3.01
CA SER A 139 2.29 -20.52 3.71
C SER A 139 1.87 -19.05 3.85
N TRP A 140 0.55 -18.80 3.97
CA TRP A 140 0.04 -17.45 4.22
C TRP A 140 0.62 -16.84 5.50
N HIS A 141 0.78 -17.66 6.54
CA HIS A 141 1.42 -17.27 7.80
C HIS A 141 2.84 -16.76 7.57
N ASP A 142 3.67 -17.52 6.86
CA ASP A 142 5.08 -17.17 6.64
C ASP A 142 5.23 -15.94 5.73
N ALA A 143 4.32 -15.78 4.76
CA ALA A 143 4.29 -14.61 3.89
C ALA A 143 3.93 -13.31 4.65
N LEU A 144 3.11 -13.39 5.70
CA LEU A 144 2.72 -12.24 6.52
C LEU A 144 3.79 -11.80 7.52
N GLN A 145 4.65 -12.70 8.00
CA GLN A 145 5.59 -12.40 9.10
C GLN A 145 6.45 -11.15 8.85
N PRO A 146 7.08 -10.93 7.68
CA PRO A 146 7.86 -9.73 7.45
C PRO A 146 7.05 -8.44 7.57
N ALA A 147 5.79 -8.46 7.11
CA ALA A 147 4.91 -7.29 7.22
C ALA A 147 4.51 -7.00 8.67
N ILE A 148 4.22 -8.05 9.45
CA ILE A 148 3.93 -7.93 10.89
C ILE A 148 5.12 -7.34 11.63
N GLU A 149 6.34 -7.82 11.36
CA GLU A 149 7.55 -7.27 11.97
C GLU A 149 7.75 -5.79 11.66
N HIS A 150 7.48 -5.36 10.41
CA HIS A 150 7.55 -3.95 10.04
C HIS A 150 6.46 -3.12 10.74
N ALA A 151 5.23 -3.63 10.83
CA ALA A 151 4.16 -2.97 11.56
C ALA A 151 4.49 -2.79 13.06
N GLU A 152 5.09 -3.79 13.70
CA GLU A 152 5.51 -3.74 15.10
C GLU A 152 6.67 -2.76 15.35
N ARG A 153 7.59 -2.62 14.40
CA ARG A 153 8.67 -1.62 14.46
C ARG A 153 8.13 -0.20 14.36
N GLY A 154 7.02 -0.02 13.65
CA GLY A 154 6.42 1.28 13.36
C GLY A 154 6.89 1.87 12.03
N LEU A 155 6.19 2.93 11.59
CA LEU A 155 6.46 3.60 10.33
C LEU A 155 7.71 4.47 10.44
N GLU A 156 8.70 4.24 9.60
CA GLU A 156 9.85 5.12 9.45
C GLU A 156 9.45 6.36 8.64
N ILE A 157 9.66 7.54 9.22
CA ILE A 157 9.38 8.79 8.55
C ILE A 157 10.62 9.25 7.78
N ASP A 158 10.73 8.79 6.54
CA ASP A 158 11.68 9.32 5.58
C ASP A 158 11.17 10.65 4.96
N TRP A 159 11.90 11.21 4.02
CA TRP A 159 11.51 12.45 3.35
C TRP A 159 10.20 12.30 2.56
N TYR A 160 9.95 11.12 2.00
CA TYR A 160 8.77 10.85 1.18
C TYR A 160 7.53 10.66 2.05
N ALA A 161 7.63 9.88 3.13
CA ALA A 161 6.57 9.77 4.13
C ALA A 161 6.19 11.13 4.72
N ALA A 162 7.20 11.94 5.10
CA ALA A 162 6.95 13.29 5.58
C ALA A 162 6.23 14.18 4.56
N LEU A 163 6.60 14.08 3.28
CA LEU A 163 5.93 14.81 2.19
C LEU A 163 4.47 14.35 2.02
N CYS A 164 4.22 13.04 1.95
CA CYS A 164 2.87 12.48 1.81
C CYS A 164 1.96 12.92 2.96
N ILE A 165 2.45 12.87 4.20
CA ILE A 165 1.70 13.34 5.36
C ILE A 165 1.47 14.86 5.29
N ALA A 166 2.46 15.63 4.85
CA ALA A 166 2.35 17.09 4.78
C ALA A 166 1.29 17.58 3.78
N VAL A 167 1.16 16.93 2.61
CA VAL A 167 0.13 17.29 1.63
C VAL A 167 -1.28 16.96 2.10
N GLU A 168 -1.43 15.98 3.00
CA GLU A 168 -2.73 15.47 3.46
C GLU A 168 -3.10 15.94 4.89
N VAL A 169 -2.35 16.86 5.49
CA VAL A 169 -2.58 17.35 6.88
C VAL A 169 -4.04 17.73 7.12
N ALA A 170 -4.66 18.46 6.19
CA ALA A 170 -6.04 18.91 6.35
C ALA A 170 -7.03 17.73 6.41
N GLY A 171 -6.82 16.69 5.60
CA GLY A 171 -7.61 15.46 5.63
C GLY A 171 -7.36 14.65 6.90
N LEU A 172 -6.10 14.44 7.25
CA LEU A 172 -5.68 13.66 8.43
C LEU A 172 -6.14 14.30 9.75
N SER A 173 -6.26 15.62 9.79
CA SER A 173 -6.71 16.36 10.99
C SER A 173 -8.21 16.23 11.25
N ARG A 174 -9.00 15.71 10.28
CA ARG A 174 -10.45 15.53 10.45
C ARG A 174 -10.78 14.35 11.38
N ASP A 175 -9.89 13.35 11.46
CA ASP A 175 -10.05 12.20 12.34
C ASP A 175 -9.05 12.28 13.51
N PRO A 176 -9.52 12.33 14.76
CA PRO A 176 -8.65 12.44 15.94
C PRO A 176 -7.67 11.26 16.10
N ALA A 177 -8.09 10.03 15.74
CA ALA A 177 -7.25 8.85 15.87
C ALA A 177 -6.12 8.85 14.82
N ILE A 178 -6.45 9.20 13.58
CA ILE A 178 -5.46 9.34 12.49
C ILE A 178 -4.51 10.52 12.80
N SER A 179 -5.06 11.64 13.26
CA SER A 179 -4.27 12.81 13.66
C SER A 179 -3.27 12.46 14.77
N ALA A 180 -3.72 11.75 15.80
CA ALA A 180 -2.85 11.32 16.90
C ALA A 180 -1.77 10.31 16.44
N LEU A 181 -2.08 9.50 15.43
CA LEU A 181 -1.14 8.52 14.87
C LEU A 181 -0.08 9.16 13.97
N LEU A 182 -0.49 10.05 13.05
CA LEU A 182 0.37 10.51 11.95
C LEU A 182 0.88 11.95 12.09
N LEU A 183 0.29 12.76 12.98
CA LEU A 183 0.70 14.15 13.17
C LEU A 183 1.41 14.35 14.50
N ASP A 184 2.41 15.25 14.52
CA ASP A 184 3.05 15.70 15.75
C ASP A 184 2.41 17.02 16.18
N LYS A 185 1.52 16.98 17.19
CA LYS A 185 0.75 18.14 17.65
C LYS A 185 0.01 18.88 16.52
N GLY A 186 -0.59 18.11 15.62
CA GLY A 186 -1.32 18.63 14.46
C GLY A 186 -0.45 19.10 13.29
N GLN A 187 0.86 18.86 13.33
CA GLN A 187 1.81 19.21 12.27
C GLN A 187 2.39 17.94 11.63
N PRO A 188 2.83 18.01 10.38
CA PRO A 188 3.53 16.89 9.75
C PRO A 188 4.81 16.57 10.52
N PRO A 189 5.13 15.28 10.71
CA PRO A 189 6.41 14.89 11.31
C PRO A 189 7.56 15.26 10.39
N LYS A 190 8.71 15.54 10.96
CA LYS A 190 9.95 15.76 10.19
C LYS A 190 10.56 14.42 9.79
N ALA A 191 11.23 14.38 8.63
CA ALA A 191 12.03 13.23 8.24
C ALA A 191 13.06 12.90 9.33
N GLY A 192 13.21 11.60 9.65
CA GLY A 192 14.03 11.12 10.76
C GLY A 192 13.34 11.19 12.14
N ALA A 193 12.06 11.51 12.20
CA ALA A 193 11.29 11.47 13.44
C ALA A 193 11.23 10.04 14.02
N ASP A 194 11.09 9.96 15.36
CA ASP A 194 11.05 8.68 16.08
C ASP A 194 9.85 7.83 15.64
N THR A 195 10.17 6.67 15.05
CA THR A 195 9.20 5.70 14.53
C THR A 195 8.27 5.10 15.59
N ARG A 196 8.65 5.16 16.88
CA ARG A 196 7.85 4.59 17.98
C ARG A 196 6.47 5.23 18.13
N ARG A 197 6.27 6.43 17.61
CA ARG A 197 4.96 7.13 17.61
C ARG A 197 3.95 6.53 16.64
N PHE A 198 4.41 5.83 15.62
CA PHE A 198 3.60 5.32 14.52
C PHE A 198 3.33 3.81 14.63
N LYS A 199 3.40 3.27 15.85
CA LYS A 199 3.02 1.88 16.10
C LYS A 199 1.51 1.74 16.07
N PRO A 200 0.98 0.64 15.49
CA PRO A 200 -0.42 0.32 15.60
C PRO A 200 -0.81 0.27 17.08
N MET A 201 -2.04 0.71 17.39
CA MET A 201 -2.57 0.56 18.74
C MET A 201 -2.58 -0.92 19.10
N PRO A 202 -2.17 -1.30 20.34
CA PRO A 202 -2.26 -2.67 20.79
C PRO A 202 -3.71 -3.14 20.65
N ALA A 203 -3.90 -4.35 20.11
CA ALA A 203 -5.22 -4.98 20.10
C ALA A 203 -5.74 -5.05 21.53
N LYS A 204 -6.94 -4.53 21.76
CA LYS A 204 -7.64 -4.66 23.05
C LYS A 204 -8.24 -6.03 23.17
#